data_a310433e413e2008226bd385a69773e1
#
_entry.id   a310433e413e2008226bd385a69773e1
#
_cell.length_a   1.000
_cell.length_b   1.000
_cell.length_c   1.000
_cell.angle_alpha   90.00
_cell.angle_beta   90.00
_cell.angle_gamma   90.00
#
_symmetry.space_group_name_H-M   'P 1'
#
loop_
_entity.id
_entity.type
_entity.pdbx_description
1 polymer ?
#
loop_
_entity_poly.entity_id
_entity_poly.type
_entity_poly.pdbx_seq_one_letter_code
_entity_poly.pdbx_strand_id
1 'polypeptide(L)' 'AKKYDQYQTNFKKQVNKKVVDAQKAVNFFKRTRTVATHRKAQRAVNLIHFQHSYEKKKLQRQIDLVLKYNTLK' A
#
# COMPACT_ATOMS: atom_id res chain seq x y z
N ALA A 1 -1.14 31.27 -7.73
CA ALA A 1 -2.08 30.21 -7.96
C ALA A 1 -1.48 29.05 -8.74
N LYS A 2 -0.89 29.27 -9.93
CA LYS A 2 -0.31 28.16 -10.72
C LYS A 2 0.87 27.51 -10.03
N LYS A 3 1.75 28.29 -9.38
CA LYS A 3 2.89 27.73 -8.65
C LYS A 3 2.43 26.90 -7.46
N TYR A 4 1.39 27.32 -6.78
CA TYR A 4 0.85 26.60 -5.64
C TYR A 4 0.27 25.25 -6.06
N ASP A 5 -0.47 25.23 -7.16
CA ASP A 5 -1.06 23.99 -7.69
C ASP A 5 0.02 23.01 -8.13
N GLN A 6 1.09 23.46 -8.77
CA GLN A 6 2.21 22.61 -9.17
C GLN A 6 2.90 21.98 -7.96
N TYR A 7 3.09 22.77 -6.89
CA TYR A 7 3.73 22.29 -5.68
C TYR A 7 2.90 21.18 -5.03
N GLN A 8 1.58 21.38 -4.93
CA GLN A 8 0.70 20.37 -4.36
C GLN A 8 0.64 19.12 -5.24
N THR A 9 0.63 19.28 -6.55
CA THR A 9 0.62 18.14 -7.48
C THR A 9 1.87 17.28 -7.31
N ASN A 10 3.05 17.89 -7.18
CA ASN A 10 4.30 17.17 -6.98
C ASN A 10 4.29 16.42 -5.65
N PHE A 11 3.80 17.06 -4.59
CA PHE A 11 3.69 16.43 -3.29
C PHE A 11 2.77 15.20 -3.36
N LYS A 12 1.61 15.34 -3.99
CA LYS A 12 0.65 14.24 -4.14
C LYS A 12 1.24 13.08 -4.94
N LYS A 13 2.02 13.36 -6.00
CA LYS A 13 2.66 12.33 -6.80
C LYS A 13 3.63 11.50 -5.97
N GLN A 14 4.46 12.14 -5.14
CA GLN A 14 5.43 11.44 -4.31
C GLN A 14 4.75 10.54 -3.28
N VAL A 15 3.70 11.01 -2.66
CA VAL A 15 2.97 10.24 -1.64
C VAL A 15 2.16 9.12 -2.30
N ASN A 16 1.52 9.41 -3.43
CA ASN A 16 0.75 8.40 -4.16
C ASN A 16 1.62 7.25 -4.67
N LYS A 17 2.89 7.50 -4.98
CA LYS A 17 3.78 6.43 -5.44
C LYS A 17 3.90 5.32 -4.40
N LYS A 18 4.01 5.67 -3.13
CA LYS A 18 4.09 4.67 -2.05
C LYS A 18 2.77 3.89 -1.93
N VAL A 19 1.64 4.56 -2.10
CA VAL A 19 0.33 3.89 -2.08
C VAL A 19 0.23 2.93 -3.26
N VAL A 20 0.63 3.35 -4.46
CA VAL A 20 0.61 2.50 -5.65
C VAL A 20 1.53 1.29 -5.47
N ASP A 21 2.74 1.51 -4.96
CA ASP A 21 3.68 0.42 -4.72
C ASP A 21 3.13 -0.58 -3.69
N ALA A 22 2.50 -0.07 -2.63
CA ALA A 22 1.86 -0.92 -1.63
C ALA A 22 0.70 -1.71 -2.22
N GLN A 23 -0.10 -1.08 -3.08
CA GLN A 23 -1.21 -1.78 -3.75
C GLN A 23 -0.67 -2.92 -4.63
N LYS A 24 0.40 -2.67 -5.37
CA LYS A 24 1.03 -3.71 -6.20
C LYS A 24 1.55 -4.86 -5.34
N ALA A 25 2.20 -4.55 -4.22
CA ALA A 25 2.72 -5.56 -3.32
C ALA A 25 1.60 -6.38 -2.68
N VAL A 26 0.50 -5.74 -2.29
CA VAL A 26 -0.67 -6.43 -1.74
C VAL A 26 -1.31 -7.33 -2.79
N ASN A 27 -1.45 -6.84 -4.02
CA ASN A 27 -2.01 -7.64 -5.12
C ASN A 27 -1.14 -8.87 -5.40
N PHE A 28 0.17 -8.70 -5.38
CA PHE A 28 1.11 -9.80 -5.56
C PHE A 28 0.97 -10.82 -4.43
N PHE A 29 0.85 -10.36 -3.19
CA PHE A 29 0.62 -11.22 -2.05
C PHE A 29 -0.69 -12.01 -2.20
N LYS A 30 -1.76 -11.35 -2.65
CA LYS A 30 -3.04 -12.04 -2.88
C LYS A 30 -2.92 -13.18 -3.89
N ARG A 31 -2.04 -13.02 -4.87
CA ARG A 31 -1.84 -14.04 -5.91
C ARG A 31 -0.98 -15.19 -5.42
N THR A 32 0.11 -14.89 -4.73
CA THR A 32 1.11 -15.88 -4.33
C THR A 32 0.85 -16.44 -2.93
N ARG A 33 0.36 -15.62 -2.01
CA ARG A 33 0.03 -16.02 -0.64
C ARG A 33 1.18 -16.73 0.07
N THR A 34 2.39 -16.17 -0.06
CA THR A 34 3.59 -16.69 0.60
C THR A 34 4.02 -15.76 1.73
N VAL A 35 4.82 -16.29 2.67
CA VAL A 35 5.35 -15.48 3.78
C VAL A 35 6.23 -14.35 3.24
N ALA A 36 7.04 -14.62 2.21
CA ALA A 36 7.91 -13.61 1.62
C ALA A 36 7.11 -12.45 1.05
N THR A 37 6.05 -12.73 0.28
CA THR A 37 5.20 -11.68 -0.29
C THR A 37 4.38 -10.97 0.77
N HIS A 38 3.98 -11.67 1.83
CA HIS A 38 3.31 -11.05 2.98
C HIS A 38 4.22 -9.99 3.61
N ARG A 39 5.48 -10.33 3.85
CA ARG A 39 6.44 -9.41 4.45
C ARG A 39 6.65 -8.17 3.57
N LYS A 40 6.78 -8.38 2.26
CA LYS A 40 6.93 -7.26 1.31
C LYS A 40 5.69 -6.36 1.32
N ALA A 41 4.50 -6.95 1.28
CA ALA A 41 3.25 -6.19 1.27
C ALA A 41 3.09 -5.40 2.58
N GLN A 42 3.34 -6.04 3.72
CA GLN A 42 3.23 -5.39 5.02
C GLN A 42 4.21 -4.23 5.14
N ARG A 43 5.45 -4.43 4.69
CA ARG A 43 6.46 -3.37 4.71
C ARG A 43 6.05 -2.20 3.83
N ALA A 44 5.54 -2.47 2.62
CA ALA A 44 5.08 -1.42 1.72
C ALA A 44 3.92 -0.63 2.32
N VAL A 45 2.97 -1.30 2.96
CA VAL A 45 1.86 -0.65 3.64
C VAL A 45 2.37 0.23 4.79
N ASN A 46 3.33 -0.25 5.57
CA ASN A 46 3.90 0.50 6.68
C ASN A 46 4.62 1.78 6.24
N LEU A 47 5.11 1.82 5.00
CA LEU A 47 5.78 2.99 4.45
C LEU A 47 4.81 4.06 3.95
N ILE A 48 3.51 3.78 3.90
CA ILE A 48 2.52 4.75 3.47
C ILE A 48 2.44 5.87 4.50
N HIS A 49 2.47 7.11 4.00
CA HIS A 49 2.42 8.30 4.86
C HIS A 49 1.09 8.38 5.62
N PHE A 50 1.13 8.89 6.84
CA PHE A 50 -0.06 8.98 7.70
C PHE A 50 -1.20 9.80 7.07
N GLN A 51 -0.89 10.73 6.17
CA GLN A 51 -1.92 11.51 5.45
C GLN A 51 -2.79 10.62 4.57
N HIS A 52 -2.32 9.42 4.23
CA HIS A 52 -3.08 8.44 3.46
C HIS A 52 -3.51 7.27 4.35
N SER A 53 -3.92 7.59 5.57
CA SER A 53 -4.33 6.56 6.53
C SER A 53 -5.51 5.72 6.02
N TYR A 54 -6.39 6.30 5.21
CA TYR A 54 -7.53 5.57 4.63
C TYR A 54 -7.03 4.43 3.73
N GLU A 55 -6.13 4.76 2.80
CA GLU A 55 -5.56 3.75 1.90
C GLU A 55 -4.71 2.74 2.67
N LYS A 56 -3.97 3.19 3.65
CA LYS A 56 -3.17 2.32 4.51
C LYS A 56 -4.06 1.29 5.22
N LYS A 57 -5.15 1.74 5.82
CA LYS A 57 -6.09 0.85 6.51
C LYS A 57 -6.75 -0.12 5.53
N LYS A 58 -7.13 0.38 4.35
CA LYS A 58 -7.75 -0.44 3.32
C LYS A 58 -6.83 -1.58 2.87
N LEU A 59 -5.57 -1.26 2.62
CA LEU A 59 -4.58 -2.26 2.19
C LEU A 59 -4.25 -3.22 3.33
N GLN A 60 -4.13 -2.73 4.55
CA GLN A 60 -3.91 -3.58 5.72
C GLN A 60 -5.05 -4.56 5.91
N ARG A 61 -6.28 -4.11 5.72
CA ARG A 61 -7.45 -4.99 5.80
C ARG A 61 -7.38 -6.09 4.75
N GLN A 62 -6.95 -5.76 3.53
CA GLN A 62 -6.80 -6.77 2.48
C GLN A 62 -5.78 -7.83 2.86
N ILE A 63 -4.65 -7.41 3.44
CA ILE A 63 -3.63 -8.34 3.95
C ILE A 63 -4.24 -9.25 5.03
N ASP A 64 -4.93 -8.67 5.99
CA ASP A 64 -5.55 -9.40 7.10
C ASP A 64 -6.58 -10.41 6.60
N LEU A 65 -7.37 -10.04 5.58
CA LEU A 65 -8.37 -10.94 5.01
C LEU A 65 -7.70 -12.15 4.33
N VAL A 66 -6.58 -11.93 3.64
CA VAL A 66 -5.83 -13.04 3.04
C VAL A 66 -5.32 -13.99 4.13
N LEU A 67 -4.78 -13.43 5.21
CA LEU A 67 -4.28 -14.24 6.33
C LEU A 67 -5.41 -15.00 7.03
N LYS A 68 -6.60 -14.41 7.08
CA LYS A 68 -7.75 -15.00 7.74
C LYS A 68 -8.35 -16.16 6.94
N TYR A 69 -8.48 -15.99 5.62
CA TYR A 69 -9.21 -16.93 4.77
C TYR A 69 -8.30 -17.88 3.99
N ASN A 70 -7.00 -17.64 3.98
CA ASN A 70 -6.06 -18.44 3.21
C ASN A 70 -4.87 -18.85 4.08
N THR A 71 -4.44 -20.11 3.94
CA THR A 71 -3.24 -20.58 4.60
C THR A 71 -2.03 -20.15 3.78
N LEU A 72 -1.03 -19.56 4.44
CA LEU A 72 0.21 -19.18 3.76
C LEU A 72 1.03 -20.42 3.40
N LYS A 73 1.61 -20.36 2.22
CA LYS A 73 2.50 -21.44 1.74
C LYS A 73 3.93 -21.18 2.15
#